data_9a321e8aa1490a038c60beaccbc630d2
#
_entry.id   9a321e8aa1490a038c60beaccbc630d2
#
_cell.length_a   1.000
_cell.length_b   1.000
_cell.length_c   1.000
_cell.angle_alpha   90.00
_cell.angle_beta   90.00
_cell.angle_gamma   90.00
#
_symmetry.space_group_name_H-M   'P 1'
#
loop_
_entity.id
_entity.type
_entity.pdbx_description
1 polymer ?
#
loop_
_entity_poly.entity_id
_entity_poly.type
_entity_poly.pdbx_seq_one_letter_code
_entity_poly.pdbx_strand_id
1 'polypeptide(L)'
;QYLKKNYPSLYLVSSTTKVLTDFNDLQRELARPEFRYVVPDFRLNRAFDRLAALPQSQKDKVEFLCNECCWFGCTERRACYEAVSRKNLGLPGPEHYCSAPGAADGYRFSRAMANPGFIGIKAIRDTYLPKGFTQFKIEGRGLGSALILEFLLHYLTKPEYQLTVREELYLDTMLDLF
;
A
#
# COMPACT_ATOMS: atom_id res chain seq x y z
N GLN A 1 23.84 3.44 0.56
CA GLN A 1 24.94 4.23 1.14
C GLN A 1 25.22 5.52 0.36
N TYR A 2 25.33 5.46 -0.99
CA TYR A 2 25.60 6.64 -1.84
C TYR A 2 24.63 7.81 -1.59
N LEU A 3 23.32 7.55 -1.62
CA LEU A 3 22.30 8.59 -1.41
C LEU A 3 22.41 9.25 -0.03
N LYS A 4 22.59 8.45 1.03
CA LYS A 4 22.76 9.00 2.40
C LYS A 4 24.01 9.84 2.54
N LYS A 5 25.11 9.45 1.86
CA LYS A 5 26.36 10.19 1.90
C LYS A 5 26.27 11.54 1.20
N ASN A 6 25.64 11.57 0.01
CA ASN A 6 25.61 12.75 -0.84
C ASN A 6 24.38 13.64 -0.59
N TYR A 7 23.30 13.09 0.01
CA TYR A 7 22.05 13.77 0.27
C TYR A 7 21.55 13.44 1.68
N PRO A 8 22.21 13.96 2.74
CA PRO A 8 21.93 13.58 4.13
C PRO A 8 20.51 13.97 4.60
N SER A 9 19.89 14.98 3.98
CA SER A 9 18.52 15.41 4.26
C SER A 9 17.45 14.43 3.75
N LEU A 10 17.79 13.53 2.81
CA LEU A 10 16.84 12.54 2.32
C LEU A 10 16.57 11.46 3.38
N TYR A 11 15.31 11.11 3.54
CA TYR A 11 14.92 9.88 4.23
C TYR A 11 14.64 8.76 3.23
N LEU A 12 14.94 7.54 3.62
CA LEU A 12 14.73 6.36 2.80
C LEU A 12 13.52 5.58 3.31
N VAL A 13 12.76 5.03 2.37
CA VAL A 13 11.63 4.13 2.65
C VAL A 13 11.95 2.75 2.07
N SER A 14 11.84 1.72 2.88
CA SER A 14 11.90 0.34 2.39
C SER A 14 10.57 -0.03 1.75
N SER A 15 10.58 -0.26 0.45
CA SER A 15 9.37 -0.49 -0.34
C SER A 15 8.77 -1.89 -0.13
N THR A 16 7.45 -1.99 -0.22
CA THR A 16 6.70 -3.27 -0.32
C THR A 16 7.15 -4.14 -1.50
N THR A 17 7.82 -3.55 -2.51
CA THR A 17 8.37 -4.30 -3.66
C THR A 17 9.47 -5.30 -3.27
N LYS A 18 10.01 -5.21 -2.06
CA LYS A 18 10.91 -6.23 -1.50
C LYS A 18 10.19 -7.54 -1.19
N VAL A 19 8.87 -7.50 -1.08
CA VAL A 19 8.00 -8.67 -0.82
C VAL A 19 8.46 -9.43 0.43
N LEU A 20 8.57 -8.71 1.54
CA LEU A 20 8.94 -9.27 2.86
C LEU A 20 7.71 -9.93 3.48
N THR A 21 7.50 -11.21 3.18
CA THR A 21 6.35 -11.99 3.64
C THR A 21 6.60 -12.71 4.95
N ASP A 22 7.87 -12.90 5.33
CA ASP A 22 8.24 -13.41 6.64
C ASP A 22 8.40 -12.27 7.66
N PHE A 23 7.86 -12.47 8.85
CA PHE A 23 7.89 -11.43 9.87
C PHE A 23 9.29 -11.18 10.44
N ASN A 24 10.17 -12.19 10.47
CA ASN A 24 11.54 -12.00 10.95
C ASN A 24 12.34 -11.16 9.95
N ASP A 25 12.05 -11.31 8.64
CA ASP A 25 12.60 -10.44 7.60
C ASP A 25 12.14 -9.00 7.79
N LEU A 26 10.85 -8.80 8.08
CA LEU A 26 10.31 -7.48 8.42
C LEU A 26 10.99 -6.89 9.65
N GLN A 27 11.19 -7.66 10.72
CA GLN A 27 11.88 -7.18 11.91
C GLN A 27 13.33 -6.78 11.63
N ARG A 28 14.05 -7.58 10.82
CA ARG A 28 15.42 -7.22 10.40
C ARG A 28 15.44 -5.91 9.61
N GLU A 29 14.46 -5.71 8.75
CA GLU A 29 14.35 -4.47 7.98
C GLU A 29 13.99 -3.27 8.86
N LEU A 30 13.09 -3.43 9.85
CA LEU A 30 12.73 -2.39 10.81
C LEU A 30 13.91 -1.98 11.72
N ALA A 31 14.82 -2.92 12.02
CA ALA A 31 16.02 -2.65 12.81
C ALA A 31 17.05 -1.79 12.06
N ARG A 32 16.97 -1.66 10.75
CA ARG A 32 17.92 -0.91 9.93
C ARG A 32 17.72 0.59 10.16
N PRO A 33 18.78 1.33 10.58
CA PRO A 33 18.66 2.74 10.94
C PRO A 33 18.48 3.67 9.74
N GLU A 34 18.87 3.24 8.54
CA GLU A 34 18.80 4.05 7.33
C GLU A 34 17.37 4.27 6.82
N PHE A 35 16.42 3.40 7.19
CA PHE A 35 15.02 3.56 6.77
C PHE A 35 14.23 4.34 7.82
N ARG A 36 13.55 5.38 7.36
CA ARG A 36 12.56 6.08 8.16
C ARG A 36 11.26 5.30 8.23
N TYR A 37 10.84 4.73 7.10
CA TYR A 37 9.66 3.89 7.01
C TYR A 37 9.98 2.58 6.32
N VAL A 38 9.25 1.54 6.71
CA VAL A 38 9.30 0.21 6.12
C VAL A 38 7.87 -0.19 5.78
N VAL A 39 7.61 -0.43 4.50
CA VAL A 39 6.30 -0.89 4.03
C VAL A 39 6.31 -2.41 3.98
N PRO A 40 5.63 -3.11 4.91
CA PRO A 40 5.56 -4.56 4.89
C PRO A 40 4.79 -5.05 3.66
N ASP A 41 4.94 -6.33 3.34
CA ASP A 41 4.00 -6.97 2.42
C ASP A 41 2.59 -6.97 3.06
N PHE A 42 1.57 -6.66 2.27
CA PHE A 42 0.18 -6.53 2.74
C PHE A 42 -0.37 -7.79 3.41
N ARG A 43 0.22 -8.95 3.16
CA ARG A 43 -0.12 -10.20 3.84
C ARG A 43 0.22 -10.19 5.33
N LEU A 44 1.14 -9.33 5.75
CA LEU A 44 1.49 -9.13 7.16
C LEU A 44 0.62 -8.09 7.86
N ASN A 45 -0.27 -7.39 7.13
CA ASN A 45 -1.08 -6.32 7.70
C ASN A 45 -1.87 -6.75 8.95
N ARG A 46 -2.27 -8.02 9.05
CA ARG A 46 -3.08 -8.55 10.16
C ARG A 46 -2.31 -9.49 11.10
N ALA A 47 -1.00 -9.53 11.02
CA ALA A 47 -0.17 -10.34 11.94
C ALA A 47 -0.10 -9.71 13.35
N PHE A 48 -1.26 -9.43 13.97
CA PHE A 48 -1.38 -8.61 15.17
C PHE A 48 -0.63 -9.16 16.38
N ASP A 49 -0.57 -10.48 16.54
CA ASP A 49 0.16 -11.12 17.66
C ASP A 49 1.64 -10.73 17.64
N ARG A 50 2.22 -10.67 16.45
CA ARG A 50 3.62 -10.29 16.25
C ARG A 50 3.81 -8.77 16.14
N LEU A 51 2.92 -8.07 15.45
CA LEU A 51 2.97 -6.61 15.30
C LEU A 51 2.83 -5.91 16.65
N ALA A 52 1.93 -6.36 17.51
CA ALA A 52 1.72 -5.77 18.83
C ALA A 52 2.96 -5.86 19.73
N ALA A 53 3.76 -6.93 19.57
CA ALA A 53 4.99 -7.15 20.33
C ALA A 53 6.17 -6.28 19.89
N LEU A 54 6.07 -5.56 18.78
CA LEU A 54 7.12 -4.64 18.33
C LEU A 54 7.31 -3.50 19.34
N PRO A 55 8.54 -3.07 19.62
CA PRO A 55 8.78 -1.85 20.39
C PRO A 55 8.26 -0.62 19.63
N GLN A 56 7.87 0.44 20.36
CA GLN A 56 7.25 1.63 19.75
C GLN A 56 8.13 2.23 18.65
N SER A 57 9.45 2.29 18.85
CA SER A 57 10.41 2.78 17.86
C SER A 57 10.38 2.03 16.51
N GLN A 58 9.99 0.77 16.52
CA GLN A 58 9.76 0.00 15.29
C GLN A 58 8.34 0.19 14.75
N LYS A 59 7.32 0.28 15.62
CA LYS A 59 5.94 0.59 15.20
C LYS A 59 5.86 1.91 14.45
N ASP A 60 6.59 2.93 14.91
CA ASP A 60 6.65 4.25 14.28
C ASP A 60 7.24 4.20 12.85
N LYS A 61 7.97 3.14 12.53
CA LYS A 61 8.55 2.93 11.19
C LYS A 61 7.66 2.10 10.25
N VAL A 62 6.69 1.36 10.78
CA VAL A 62 5.80 0.53 9.95
C VAL A 62 4.82 1.43 9.21
N GLU A 63 4.88 1.46 7.88
CA GLU A 63 3.93 2.15 7.01
C GLU A 63 3.07 1.11 6.30
N PHE A 64 1.83 0.93 6.73
CA PHE A 64 0.93 -0.08 6.17
C PHE A 64 0.37 0.33 4.82
N LEU A 65 0.47 -0.54 3.82
CA LEU A 65 -0.24 -0.40 2.55
C LEU A 65 -1.69 -0.85 2.73
N CYS A 66 -2.64 0.10 2.65
CA CYS A 66 -4.03 -0.14 3.07
C CYS A 66 -4.89 -0.79 2.00
N ASN A 67 -4.66 -0.49 0.73
CA ASN A 67 -5.57 -0.77 -0.38
C ASN A 67 -4.97 -1.64 -1.49
N GLU A 68 -4.03 -2.51 -1.16
CA GLU A 68 -3.46 -3.46 -2.13
C GLU A 68 -4.52 -4.37 -2.72
N CYS A 69 -4.56 -4.50 -4.03
CA CYS A 69 -5.49 -5.41 -4.72
C CYS A 69 -4.82 -6.64 -5.33
N CYS A 70 -3.50 -6.78 -5.19
CA CYS A 70 -2.80 -7.99 -5.60
C CYS A 70 -3.40 -9.22 -4.90
N TRP A 71 -3.49 -10.33 -5.63
CA TRP A 71 -4.03 -11.56 -5.06
C TRP A 71 -3.28 -11.99 -3.80
N PHE A 72 -4.00 -12.24 -2.71
CA PHE A 72 -3.43 -12.57 -1.41
C PHE A 72 -2.57 -13.85 -1.45
N GLY A 73 -2.95 -14.83 -2.28
CA GLY A 73 -2.21 -16.06 -2.50
C GLY A 73 -1.06 -15.99 -3.51
N CYS A 74 -0.72 -14.81 -4.04
CA CYS A 74 0.29 -14.67 -5.09
C CYS A 74 1.69 -15.04 -4.59
N THR A 75 2.34 -16.01 -5.25
CA THR A 75 3.73 -16.39 -4.98
C THR A 75 4.73 -15.67 -5.89
N GLU A 76 4.26 -15.03 -6.97
CA GLU A 76 5.09 -14.46 -8.04
C GLU A 76 5.25 -12.93 -7.94
N ARG A 77 4.77 -12.33 -6.84
CA ARG A 77 4.76 -10.87 -6.69
C ARG A 77 6.15 -10.23 -6.90
N ARG A 78 7.22 -10.87 -6.44
CA ARG A 78 8.59 -10.38 -6.63
C ARG A 78 8.96 -10.38 -8.10
N ALA A 79 8.73 -11.48 -8.82
CA ALA A 79 8.98 -11.60 -10.25
C ALA A 79 8.20 -10.54 -11.05
N CYS A 80 6.93 -10.31 -10.66
CA CYS A 80 6.12 -9.24 -11.25
C CYS A 80 6.78 -7.86 -11.10
N TYR A 81 7.24 -7.48 -9.89
CA TYR A 81 7.91 -6.21 -9.68
C TYR A 81 9.24 -6.10 -10.44
N GLU A 82 10.01 -7.17 -10.51
CA GLU A 82 11.27 -7.21 -11.28
C GLU A 82 11.01 -7.02 -12.77
N ALA A 83 9.98 -7.67 -13.33
CA ALA A 83 9.60 -7.51 -14.73
C ALA A 83 9.16 -6.06 -15.05
N VAL A 84 8.30 -5.49 -14.20
CA VAL A 84 7.86 -4.09 -14.33
C VAL A 84 9.03 -3.12 -14.22
N SER A 85 9.95 -3.36 -13.28
CA SER A 85 11.15 -2.52 -13.10
C SER A 85 12.05 -2.56 -14.32
N ARG A 86 12.32 -3.75 -14.87
CA ARG A 86 13.11 -3.91 -16.09
C ARG A 86 12.47 -3.19 -17.28
N LYS A 87 11.17 -3.36 -17.47
CA LYS A 87 10.42 -2.68 -18.53
C LYS A 87 10.54 -1.17 -18.41
N ASN A 88 10.39 -0.61 -17.22
CA ASN A 88 10.50 0.82 -16.97
C ASN A 88 11.91 1.37 -17.22
N LEU A 89 12.93 0.54 -17.08
CA LEU A 89 14.33 0.87 -17.37
C LEU A 89 14.75 0.60 -18.82
N GLY A 90 13.84 0.12 -19.67
CA GLY A 90 14.16 -0.29 -21.04
C GLY A 90 15.10 -1.50 -21.14
N LEU A 91 15.19 -2.29 -20.07
CA LEU A 91 16.06 -3.46 -20.03
C LEU A 91 15.34 -4.70 -20.59
N PRO A 92 16.04 -5.56 -21.35
CA PRO A 92 15.46 -6.80 -21.84
C PRO A 92 15.15 -7.77 -20.70
N GLY A 93 14.16 -8.61 -20.88
CA GLY A 93 13.81 -9.66 -19.92
C GLY A 93 12.52 -10.35 -20.33
N PRO A 94 12.18 -11.49 -19.70
CA PRO A 94 10.93 -12.18 -19.97
C PRO A 94 9.74 -11.29 -19.56
N GLU A 95 8.70 -11.37 -20.36
CA GLU A 95 7.41 -10.81 -19.97
C GLU A 95 6.84 -11.59 -18.78
N HIS A 96 6.18 -10.87 -17.88
CA HIS A 96 5.50 -11.49 -16.76
C HIS A 96 3.98 -11.27 -16.91
N TYR A 97 3.25 -12.35 -16.90
CA TYR A 97 1.79 -12.34 -16.95
C TYR A 97 1.24 -12.73 -15.58
N CYS A 98 0.31 -11.93 -15.08
CA CYS A 98 -0.32 -12.19 -13.79
C CYS A 98 -1.25 -13.40 -13.89
N SER A 99 -0.97 -14.43 -13.11
CA SER A 99 -1.80 -15.66 -13.02
C SER A 99 -2.94 -15.54 -11.98
N ALA A 100 -3.12 -14.39 -11.36
CA ALA A 100 -4.15 -14.20 -10.34
C ALA A 100 -5.56 -14.35 -10.92
N PRO A 101 -6.52 -14.91 -10.16
CA PRO A 101 -7.92 -14.91 -10.54
C PRO A 101 -8.41 -13.49 -10.83
N GLY A 102 -9.06 -13.28 -11.97
CA GLY A 102 -9.56 -11.98 -12.41
C GLY A 102 -8.45 -10.95 -12.73
N ALA A 103 -7.24 -11.38 -13.08
CA ALA A 103 -6.14 -10.47 -13.45
C ALA A 103 -6.50 -9.57 -14.65
N ALA A 104 -7.27 -10.08 -15.59
CA ALA A 104 -7.75 -9.34 -16.76
C ALA A 104 -8.73 -8.20 -16.42
N ASP A 105 -9.40 -8.27 -15.27
CA ASP A 105 -10.36 -7.25 -14.84
C ASP A 105 -9.70 -5.93 -14.35
N GLY A 106 -8.40 -5.94 -14.23
CA GLY A 106 -7.62 -4.81 -13.74
C GLY A 106 -7.83 -4.51 -12.25
N TYR A 107 -7.35 -3.34 -11.84
CA TYR A 107 -7.52 -2.86 -10.48
C TYR A 107 -8.92 -2.25 -10.30
N ARG A 108 -9.61 -2.65 -9.23
CA ARG A 108 -10.93 -2.10 -8.86
C ARG A 108 -10.99 -1.83 -7.36
N PHE A 109 -11.71 -0.77 -6.98
CA PHE A 109 -11.94 -0.42 -5.59
C PHE A 109 -12.56 -1.57 -4.78
N SER A 110 -13.60 -2.20 -5.31
CA SER A 110 -14.26 -3.35 -4.68
C SER A 110 -13.33 -4.54 -4.48
N ARG A 111 -12.40 -4.75 -5.40
CA ARG A 111 -11.39 -5.81 -5.30
C ARG A 111 -10.38 -5.55 -4.19
N ALA A 112 -9.93 -4.30 -4.03
CA ALA A 112 -9.08 -3.92 -2.91
C ALA A 112 -9.79 -4.11 -1.57
N MET A 113 -11.06 -3.69 -1.46
CA MET A 113 -11.86 -3.87 -0.25
C MET A 113 -12.09 -5.33 0.13
N ALA A 114 -12.21 -6.22 -0.86
CA ALA A 114 -12.36 -7.66 -0.64
C ALA A 114 -11.04 -8.37 -0.28
N ASN A 115 -9.90 -7.70 -0.41
CA ASN A 115 -8.60 -8.27 -0.10
C ASN A 115 -8.46 -8.54 1.41
N PRO A 116 -8.02 -9.73 1.84
CA PRO A 116 -7.80 -10.02 3.27
C PRO A 116 -6.82 -9.07 3.95
N GLY A 117 -5.88 -8.48 3.19
CA GLY A 117 -4.93 -7.48 3.70
C GLY A 117 -5.45 -6.04 3.73
N PHE A 118 -6.68 -5.79 3.27
CA PHE A 118 -7.26 -4.44 3.25
C PHE A 118 -7.41 -3.86 4.65
N ILE A 119 -7.03 -2.59 4.80
CA ILE A 119 -7.15 -1.84 6.06
C ILE A 119 -8.08 -0.66 5.83
N GLY A 120 -9.34 -0.78 6.22
CA GLY A 120 -10.33 0.30 6.16
C GLY A 120 -10.25 1.23 7.37
N ILE A 121 -10.96 2.37 7.30
CA ILE A 121 -10.97 3.42 8.33
C ILE A 121 -11.33 2.86 9.71
N LYS A 122 -12.33 2.00 9.80
CA LYS A 122 -12.74 1.39 11.06
C LYS A 122 -11.60 0.59 11.69
N ALA A 123 -10.88 -0.21 10.89
CA ALA A 123 -9.72 -0.96 11.37
C ALA A 123 -8.60 -0.04 11.83
N ILE A 124 -8.30 1.03 11.07
CA ILE A 124 -7.29 2.03 11.45
C ILE A 124 -7.62 2.55 12.85
N ARG A 125 -8.84 3.07 13.04
CA ARG A 125 -9.24 3.73 14.29
C ARG A 125 -9.35 2.77 15.47
N ASP A 126 -9.96 1.61 15.25
CA ASP A 126 -10.35 0.73 16.35
C ASP A 126 -9.29 -0.34 16.68
N THR A 127 -8.32 -0.54 15.77
CA THR A 127 -7.32 -1.61 15.92
C THR A 127 -5.89 -1.11 15.84
N TYR A 128 -5.52 -0.39 14.77
CA TYR A 128 -4.11 -0.02 14.55
C TYR A 128 -3.66 1.13 15.43
N LEU A 129 -4.43 2.22 15.50
CA LEU A 129 -4.09 3.38 16.34
C LEU A 129 -3.97 3.00 17.83
N PRO A 130 -4.88 2.22 18.43
CA PRO A 130 -4.74 1.78 19.83
C PRO A 130 -3.51 0.89 20.07
N LYS A 131 -2.98 0.24 19.02
CA LYS A 131 -1.76 -0.57 19.10
C LYS A 131 -0.47 0.24 18.87
N GLY A 132 -0.60 1.56 18.66
CA GLY A 132 0.54 2.48 18.47
C GLY A 132 1.03 2.60 17.03
N PHE A 133 0.26 2.19 16.02
CA PHE A 133 0.60 2.38 14.61
C PHE A 133 -0.06 3.62 14.05
N THR A 134 0.71 4.47 13.37
CA THR A 134 0.24 5.79 12.90
C THR A 134 0.52 6.06 11.42
N GLN A 135 1.22 5.16 10.72
CA GLN A 135 1.59 5.38 9.32
C GLN A 135 0.80 4.46 8.40
N PHE A 136 0.04 5.06 7.50
CA PHE A 136 -0.83 4.37 6.56
C PHE A 136 -0.64 4.95 5.16
N LYS A 137 -0.56 4.08 4.16
CA LYS A 137 -0.29 4.43 2.78
C LYS A 137 -1.42 3.96 1.88
N ILE A 138 -1.86 4.86 1.01
CA ILE A 138 -2.75 4.56 -0.10
C ILE A 138 -1.88 4.41 -1.35
N GLU A 139 -2.03 3.30 -2.07
CA GLU A 139 -1.43 3.14 -3.39
C GLU A 139 -2.38 3.62 -4.49
N GLY A 140 -1.88 3.76 -5.71
CA GLY A 140 -2.73 3.99 -6.86
C GLY A 140 -2.25 5.03 -7.85
N ARG A 141 -1.05 5.60 -7.69
CA ARG A 141 -0.54 6.66 -8.59
C ARG A 141 -0.59 6.32 -10.07
N GLY A 142 -0.53 5.04 -10.44
CA GLY A 142 -0.63 4.55 -11.81
C GLY A 142 -2.03 4.08 -12.23
N LEU A 143 -3.04 4.22 -11.38
CA LEU A 143 -4.37 3.64 -11.58
C LEU A 143 -5.38 4.61 -12.22
N GLY A 144 -4.98 5.83 -12.49
CA GLY A 144 -5.87 6.89 -12.98
C GLY A 144 -6.54 7.69 -11.86
N SER A 145 -6.93 8.91 -12.18
CA SER A 145 -7.47 9.88 -11.21
C SER A 145 -8.79 9.43 -10.57
N ALA A 146 -9.68 8.84 -11.34
CA ALA A 146 -10.99 8.39 -10.84
C ALA A 146 -10.85 7.36 -9.71
N LEU A 147 -9.95 6.39 -9.86
CA LEU A 147 -9.75 5.36 -8.84
C LEU A 147 -9.03 5.89 -7.59
N ILE A 148 -8.07 6.79 -7.79
CA ILE A 148 -7.41 7.48 -6.66
C ILE A 148 -8.45 8.29 -5.88
N LEU A 149 -9.33 9.00 -6.56
CA LEU A 149 -10.40 9.78 -5.93
C LEU A 149 -11.32 8.89 -5.11
N GLU A 150 -11.70 7.71 -5.59
CA GLU A 150 -12.51 6.75 -4.81
C GLU A 150 -11.81 6.35 -3.50
N PHE A 151 -10.50 6.10 -3.52
CA PHE A 151 -9.77 5.81 -2.29
C PHE A 151 -9.67 7.02 -1.37
N LEU A 152 -9.43 8.22 -1.90
CA LEU A 152 -9.41 9.44 -1.11
C LEU A 152 -10.77 9.70 -0.44
N LEU A 153 -11.86 9.54 -1.17
CA LEU A 153 -13.21 9.62 -0.61
C LEU A 153 -13.43 8.60 0.51
N HIS A 154 -13.00 7.36 0.29
CA HIS A 154 -13.13 6.31 1.30
C HIS A 154 -12.37 6.63 2.59
N TYR A 155 -11.13 7.14 2.49
CA TYR A 155 -10.27 7.34 3.66
C TYR A 155 -10.40 8.72 4.31
N LEU A 156 -10.76 9.77 3.57
CA LEU A 156 -10.73 11.16 4.04
C LEU A 156 -12.12 11.75 4.28
N THR A 157 -13.18 11.13 3.74
CA THR A 157 -14.55 11.59 3.94
C THR A 157 -15.24 10.77 5.03
N LYS A 158 -15.92 11.44 5.95
CA LYS A 158 -16.74 10.76 6.95
C LYS A 158 -17.81 9.91 6.28
N PRO A 159 -18.11 8.70 6.79
CA PRO A 159 -19.03 7.76 6.15
C PRO A 159 -20.40 8.36 5.79
N GLU A 160 -20.94 9.22 6.65
CA GLU A 160 -22.22 9.89 6.48
C GLU A 160 -22.27 10.88 5.31
N TYR A 161 -21.13 11.36 4.85
CA TYR A 161 -21.02 12.32 3.73
C TYR A 161 -20.48 11.70 2.44
N GLN A 162 -20.07 10.43 2.45
CA GLN A 162 -19.44 9.82 1.28
C GLN A 162 -20.36 9.80 0.05
N LEU A 163 -21.65 9.55 0.24
CA LEU A 163 -22.61 9.53 -0.85
C LEU A 163 -22.82 10.94 -1.42
N THR A 164 -23.05 11.93 -0.56
CA THR A 164 -23.25 13.32 -0.97
C THR A 164 -22.07 13.86 -1.76
N VAL A 165 -20.85 13.66 -1.25
CA VAL A 165 -19.62 14.12 -1.95
C VAL A 165 -19.45 13.41 -3.29
N ARG A 166 -19.80 12.12 -3.39
CA ARG A 166 -19.73 11.38 -4.66
C ARG A 166 -20.75 11.89 -5.66
N GLU A 167 -21.97 12.21 -5.23
CA GLU A 167 -23.01 12.79 -6.07
C GLU A 167 -22.62 14.19 -6.57
N GLU A 168 -22.08 15.04 -5.72
CA GLU A 168 -21.58 16.37 -6.10
C GLU A 168 -20.47 16.26 -7.14
N LEU A 169 -19.47 15.41 -6.92
CA LEU A 169 -18.38 15.20 -7.90
C LEU A 169 -18.89 14.64 -9.23
N TYR A 170 -19.91 13.78 -9.20
CA TYR A 170 -20.53 13.27 -10.42
C TYR A 170 -21.25 14.40 -11.20
N LEU A 171 -22.01 15.23 -10.49
CA LEU A 171 -22.71 16.37 -11.10
C LEU A 171 -21.71 17.39 -11.66
N ASP A 172 -20.68 17.72 -10.92
CA ASP A 172 -19.64 18.66 -11.37
C ASP A 172 -18.94 18.15 -12.65
N THR A 173 -18.65 16.85 -12.70
CA THR A 173 -18.07 16.23 -13.92
C THR A 173 -19.05 16.24 -15.09
N MET A 174 -20.34 15.98 -14.84
CA MET A 174 -21.38 15.95 -15.86
C MET A 174 -21.66 17.36 -16.43
N LEU A 175 -21.51 18.39 -15.61
CA LEU A 175 -21.77 19.78 -15.97
C LEU A 175 -20.50 20.50 -16.50
N ASP A 176 -19.38 19.77 -16.62
CA ASP A 176 -18.08 20.31 -17.10
C ASP A 176 -17.63 21.56 -16.30
N LEU A 177 -17.78 21.50 -14.98
CA LEU A 177 -17.50 22.60 -14.05
C LEU A 177 -16.03 22.66 -13.58
N PHE A 178 -15.18 21.71 -14.02
CA PHE A 178 -13.74 21.66 -13.71
C PHE A 178 -12.88 21.45 -14.96
#